data_544e9be1e020a65b9405ff72ccafc8ee
#
_entry.id   544e9be1e020a65b9405ff72ccafc8ee
#
_cell.length_a   1.000
_cell.length_b   1.000
_cell.length_c   1.000
_cell.angle_alpha   90.00
_cell.angle_beta   90.00
_cell.angle_gamma   90.00
#
_symmetry.space_group_name_H-M   'P 1'
#
loop_
_entity.id
_entity.type
_entity.pdbx_description
1 polymer ?
#
loop_
_entity_poly.entity_id
_entity_poly.type
_entity_poly.pdbx_seq_one_letter_code
_entity_poly.pdbx_strand_id
1 'polypeptide(L)'
;GTAMVKAFDLECGRTGILDHERAREAGFDPVSETITAGSRSGYYPGAAETTVTLTADRDTGRLLGGSIVGTDRAAIRIDTIATALGGEMTVAELERQDLGYAPPFSPVWDPVLVAAKVVNGSLP
;
A
#
# COMPACT_ATOMS: atom_id res chain seq x y z
N GLY A 1 -5.51 11.66 7.93
CA GLY A 1 -5.67 12.15 6.57
C GLY A 1 -4.68 11.54 5.59
N THR A 2 -4.78 11.92 4.35
CA THR A 2 -3.92 11.46 3.27
C THR A 2 -2.98 12.57 2.86
N ALA A 3 -1.69 12.26 2.75
CA ALA A 3 -0.68 13.25 2.39
C ALA A 3 0.26 12.70 1.32
N MET A 4 0.71 13.58 0.45
CA MET A 4 1.70 13.29 -0.58
C MET A 4 2.80 14.33 -0.51
N VAL A 5 4.06 13.90 -0.65
CA VAL A 5 5.22 14.79 -0.65
C VAL A 5 6.17 14.36 -1.75
N LYS A 6 6.74 15.33 -2.42
CA LYS A 6 7.83 15.10 -3.38
C LYS A 6 9.05 15.91 -2.95
N ALA A 7 10.20 15.24 -2.80
CA ALA A 7 11.48 15.86 -2.50
C ALA A 7 12.48 15.37 -3.55
N PHE A 8 12.91 16.26 -4.43
CA PHE A 8 13.72 15.91 -5.60
C PHE A 8 12.99 14.83 -6.42
N ASP A 9 13.57 13.66 -6.62
CA ASP A 9 12.94 12.56 -7.36
C ASP A 9 12.13 11.64 -6.47
N LEU A 10 12.24 11.76 -5.15
CA LEU A 10 11.58 10.87 -4.20
C LEU A 10 10.15 11.34 -3.94
N GLU A 11 9.21 10.43 -4.13
CA GLU A 11 7.80 10.64 -3.84
C GLU A 11 7.39 9.78 -2.66
N CYS A 12 6.66 10.38 -1.73
CA CYS A 12 6.15 9.69 -0.55
C CYS A 12 4.66 9.95 -0.40
N GLY A 13 3.93 8.93 0.02
CA GLY A 13 2.52 9.04 0.36
C GLY A 13 2.22 8.30 1.65
N ARG A 14 1.25 8.81 2.40
CA ARG A 14 0.78 8.13 3.63
C ARG A 14 -0.70 8.39 3.84
N THR A 15 -1.37 7.42 4.47
CA THR A 15 -2.78 7.56 4.81
C THR A 15 -3.13 6.64 5.98
N GLY A 16 -4.10 7.02 6.79
CA GLY A 16 -4.60 6.22 7.89
C GLY A 16 -3.63 6.10 9.06
N ILE A 17 -3.74 5.00 9.80
CA ILE A 17 -2.97 4.74 11.00
C ILE A 17 -1.81 3.80 10.67
N LEU A 18 -0.58 4.27 10.85
CA LEU A 18 0.64 3.50 10.67
C LEU A 18 1.32 3.18 12.00
N ASP A 19 1.14 4.05 12.99
CA ASP A 19 1.70 3.90 14.31
C ASP A 19 0.93 2.82 15.08
N HIS A 20 1.63 1.76 15.48
CA HIS A 20 1.03 0.62 16.19
C HIS A 20 0.44 1.04 17.54
N GLU A 21 1.07 1.97 18.24
CA GLU A 21 0.56 2.45 19.53
C GLU A 21 -0.79 3.15 19.34
N ARG A 22 -0.88 4.02 18.33
CA ARG A 22 -2.15 4.70 18.01
C ARG A 22 -3.22 3.71 17.58
N ALA A 23 -2.85 2.67 16.84
CA ALA A 23 -3.80 1.63 16.45
C ALA A 23 -4.34 0.89 17.67
N ARG A 24 -3.47 0.55 18.63
CA ARG A 24 -3.91 -0.10 19.89
C ARG A 24 -4.81 0.80 20.71
N GLU A 25 -4.49 2.09 20.81
CA GLU A 25 -5.33 3.07 21.50
C GLU A 25 -6.73 3.15 20.87
N ALA A 26 -6.83 2.95 19.56
CA ALA A 26 -8.09 2.94 18.84
C ALA A 26 -8.84 1.59 18.94
N GLY A 27 -8.27 0.61 19.64
CA GLY A 27 -8.90 -0.69 19.87
C GLY A 27 -8.54 -1.78 18.87
N PHE A 28 -7.52 -1.56 18.03
CA PHE A 28 -7.06 -2.54 17.05
C PHE A 28 -5.83 -3.30 17.53
N ASP A 29 -5.58 -4.43 16.89
CA ASP A 29 -4.35 -5.23 17.08
C ASP A 29 -3.53 -5.15 15.78
N PRO A 30 -2.59 -4.19 15.66
CA PRO A 30 -1.96 -3.91 14.38
C PRO A 30 -0.90 -4.94 13.99
N VAL A 31 -0.87 -5.25 12.71
CA VAL A 31 0.23 -5.96 12.05
C VAL A 31 0.62 -5.17 10.81
N SER A 32 1.91 -5.02 10.57
CA SER A 32 2.43 -4.30 9.40
C SER A 32 3.41 -5.16 8.64
N GLU A 33 3.40 -5.01 7.32
CA GLU A 33 4.40 -5.61 6.44
C GLU A 33 4.85 -4.57 5.42
N THR A 34 6.11 -4.66 5.03
CA THR A 34 6.72 -3.79 4.03
C THR A 34 7.23 -4.63 2.87
N ILE A 35 6.90 -4.22 1.66
CA ILE A 35 7.38 -4.88 0.44
C ILE A 35 8.03 -3.86 -0.49
N THR A 36 8.88 -4.36 -1.38
CA THR A 36 9.43 -3.59 -2.48
C THR A 36 9.12 -4.31 -3.78
N ALA A 37 8.52 -3.59 -4.74
CA ALA A 37 8.11 -4.14 -6.01
C ALA A 37 8.32 -3.11 -7.11
N GLY A 38 8.27 -3.54 -8.38
CA GLY A 38 8.43 -2.64 -9.52
C GLY A 38 7.26 -1.70 -9.71
N SER A 39 7.55 -0.47 -10.13
CA SER A 39 6.52 0.54 -10.45
C SER A 39 5.81 0.26 -11.77
N ARG A 40 6.50 -0.41 -12.69
CA ARG A 40 6.03 -0.82 -14.04
C ARG A 40 6.52 -2.23 -14.33
N SER A 41 6.15 -2.77 -15.49
CA SER A 41 6.75 -4.02 -15.96
C SER A 41 8.27 -3.85 -16.05
N GLY A 42 9.01 -4.83 -15.52
CA GLY A 42 10.46 -4.71 -15.35
C GLY A 42 11.24 -4.47 -16.66
N TYR A 43 10.69 -4.91 -17.79
CA TYR A 43 11.28 -4.69 -19.11
C TYR A 43 10.94 -3.32 -19.70
N TYR A 44 10.05 -2.56 -19.08
CA TYR A 44 9.63 -1.27 -19.62
C TYR A 44 10.56 -0.17 -19.10
N PRO A 45 11.04 0.74 -19.99
CA PRO A 45 11.94 1.81 -19.58
C PRO A 45 11.35 2.68 -18.48
N GLY A 46 12.16 3.04 -17.50
CA GLY A 46 11.75 3.88 -16.38
C GLY A 46 11.15 3.11 -15.20
N ALA A 47 11.12 1.78 -15.26
CA ALA A 47 10.72 0.98 -14.11
C ALA A 47 11.65 1.24 -12.92
N ALA A 48 11.08 1.44 -11.74
CA ALA A 48 11.82 1.73 -10.52
C ALA A 48 11.20 0.96 -9.36
N GLU A 49 11.95 0.85 -8.26
CA GLU A 49 11.45 0.19 -7.06
C GLU A 49 10.43 1.08 -6.33
N THR A 50 9.36 0.46 -5.87
CA THR A 50 8.35 1.10 -5.02
C THR A 50 8.23 0.30 -3.74
N THR A 51 8.37 0.98 -2.61
CA THR A 51 8.26 0.37 -1.28
C THR A 51 6.93 0.73 -0.68
N VAL A 52 6.15 -0.28 -0.29
CA VAL A 52 4.82 -0.12 0.28
C VAL A 52 4.77 -0.78 1.63
N THR A 53 4.27 -0.06 2.63
CA THR A 53 3.97 -0.59 3.96
C THR A 53 2.47 -0.50 4.16
N LEU A 54 1.86 -1.60 4.57
CA LEU A 54 0.45 -1.63 4.99
C LEU A 54 0.34 -2.09 6.43
N THR A 55 -0.61 -1.51 7.13
CA THR A 55 -0.97 -1.90 8.49
C THR A 55 -2.42 -2.36 8.50
N ALA A 56 -2.67 -3.50 9.12
CA ALA A 56 -4.00 -4.08 9.24
C ALA A 56 -4.28 -4.53 10.66
N ASP A 57 -5.56 -4.70 10.98
CA ASP A 57 -6.00 -5.28 12.23
C ASP A 57 -5.89 -6.80 12.15
N ARG A 58 -5.16 -7.39 13.08
CA ARG A 58 -4.95 -8.84 13.13
C ARG A 58 -6.25 -9.63 13.29
N ASP A 59 -7.19 -9.08 14.04
CA ASP A 59 -8.44 -9.77 14.38
C ASP A 59 -9.43 -9.81 13.20
N THR A 60 -9.54 -8.72 12.47
CA THR A 60 -10.55 -8.57 11.41
C THR A 60 -9.97 -8.58 10.01
N GLY A 61 -8.67 -8.33 9.87
CA GLY A 61 -8.03 -8.10 8.58
C GLY A 61 -8.27 -6.71 8.01
N ARG A 62 -8.98 -5.83 8.73
CA ARG A 62 -9.29 -4.49 8.26
C ARG A 62 -8.01 -3.68 8.01
N LEU A 63 -7.93 -3.05 6.86
CA LEU A 63 -6.86 -2.13 6.53
C LEU A 63 -6.95 -0.91 7.46
N LEU A 64 -5.84 -0.55 8.10
CA LEU A 64 -5.77 0.59 9.03
C LEU A 64 -4.99 1.76 8.45
N GLY A 65 -4.01 1.50 7.61
CA GLY A 65 -3.21 2.55 7.02
C GLY A 65 -2.14 2.01 6.09
N GLY A 66 -1.45 2.93 5.44
CA GLY A 66 -0.36 2.58 4.56
C GLY A 66 0.54 3.74 4.21
N SER A 67 1.73 3.42 3.75
CA SER A 67 2.69 4.38 3.21
C SER A 67 3.35 3.82 1.96
N ILE A 68 3.83 4.73 1.12
CA ILE A 68 4.47 4.37 -0.12
C ILE A 68 5.62 5.31 -0.40
N VAL A 69 6.73 4.78 -0.90
CA VAL A 69 7.93 5.55 -1.26
C VAL A 69 8.49 5.00 -2.56
N GLY A 70 8.87 5.90 -3.45
CA GLY A 70 9.52 5.53 -4.70
C GLY A 70 9.79 6.74 -5.57
N THR A 71 10.39 6.50 -6.74
CA THR A 71 10.77 7.57 -7.66
C THR A 71 9.93 7.62 -8.94
N ASP A 72 9.05 6.64 -9.14
CA ASP A 72 8.19 6.56 -10.32
C ASP A 72 6.72 6.47 -9.91
N ARG A 73 6.07 7.62 -9.84
CA ARG A 73 4.63 7.76 -9.53
C ARG A 73 4.20 7.03 -8.27
N ALA A 74 5.09 6.99 -7.27
CA ALA A 74 4.81 6.30 -6.03
C ALA A 74 3.71 6.99 -5.23
N ALA A 75 3.80 8.31 -5.07
CA ALA A 75 2.87 9.05 -4.21
C ALA A 75 1.41 8.91 -4.65
N ILE A 76 1.13 8.94 -5.95
CA ILE A 76 -0.25 8.87 -6.44
C ILE A 76 -0.93 7.53 -6.12
N ARG A 77 -0.16 6.47 -5.96
CA ARG A 77 -0.70 5.15 -5.56
C ARG A 77 -1.29 5.15 -4.16
N ILE A 78 -0.97 6.15 -3.33
CA ILE A 78 -1.58 6.26 -2.00
C ILE A 78 -3.10 6.39 -2.07
N ASP A 79 -3.63 6.92 -3.16
CA ASP A 79 -5.08 7.07 -3.34
C ASP A 79 -5.80 5.72 -3.42
N THR A 80 -5.15 4.68 -3.91
CA THR A 80 -5.71 3.32 -3.88
C THR A 80 -5.89 2.86 -2.44
N ILE A 81 -4.89 3.10 -1.60
CA ILE A 81 -4.94 2.74 -0.18
C ILE A 81 -5.98 3.60 0.54
N ALA A 82 -6.01 4.90 0.27
CA ALA A 82 -6.96 5.82 0.88
C ALA A 82 -8.41 5.45 0.53
N THR A 83 -8.65 5.06 -0.71
CA THR A 83 -9.98 4.62 -1.16
C THR A 83 -10.40 3.33 -0.44
N ALA A 84 -9.48 2.39 -0.30
CA ALA A 84 -9.74 1.14 0.44
C ALA A 84 -10.05 1.42 1.92
N LEU A 85 -9.34 2.37 2.54
CA LEU A 85 -9.64 2.81 3.91
C LEU A 85 -11.04 3.41 4.01
N GLY A 86 -11.41 4.26 3.07
CA GLY A 86 -12.73 4.89 3.05
C GLY A 86 -13.86 3.87 2.91
N GLY A 87 -13.61 2.77 2.21
CA GLY A 87 -14.55 1.66 2.06
C GLY A 87 -14.48 0.63 3.18
N GLU A 88 -13.64 0.86 4.19
CA GLU A 88 -13.43 -0.08 5.30
C GLU A 88 -13.04 -1.49 4.83
N MET A 89 -12.24 -1.57 3.76
CA MET A 89 -11.81 -2.83 3.19
C MET A 89 -10.88 -3.62 4.12
N THR A 90 -10.97 -4.93 4.05
CA THR A 90 -9.93 -5.81 4.59
C THR A 90 -8.78 -5.93 3.59
N VAL A 91 -7.61 -6.36 4.08
CA VAL A 91 -6.47 -6.62 3.17
C VAL A 91 -6.76 -7.76 2.21
N ALA A 92 -7.58 -8.74 2.61
CA ALA A 92 -8.02 -9.82 1.74
C ALA A 92 -8.89 -9.28 0.58
N GLU A 93 -9.77 -8.33 0.85
CA GLU A 93 -10.57 -7.67 -0.17
C GLU A 93 -9.71 -6.80 -1.09
N LEU A 94 -8.74 -6.06 -0.53
CA LEU A 94 -7.83 -5.23 -1.31
C LEU A 94 -6.97 -6.08 -2.25
N GLU A 95 -6.45 -7.21 -1.78
CA GLU A 95 -5.65 -8.14 -2.57
C GLU A 95 -6.38 -8.60 -3.84
N ARG A 96 -7.70 -8.71 -3.78
CA ARG A 96 -8.53 -9.22 -4.88
C ARG A 96 -9.03 -8.14 -5.83
N GLN A 97 -8.65 -6.87 -5.62
CA GLN A 97 -9.10 -5.79 -6.49
C GLN A 97 -8.50 -5.92 -7.90
N ASP A 98 -9.31 -5.67 -8.90
CA ASP A 98 -8.90 -5.66 -10.30
C ASP A 98 -8.41 -4.27 -10.67
N LEU A 99 -7.12 -4.03 -10.40
CA LEU A 99 -6.50 -2.74 -10.73
C LEU A 99 -5.98 -2.75 -12.18
N GLY A 100 -5.88 -1.56 -12.75
CA GLY A 100 -5.45 -1.39 -14.13
C GLY A 100 -4.02 -1.89 -14.36
N TYR A 101 -3.84 -2.63 -15.47
CA TYR A 101 -2.52 -3.09 -15.89
C TYR A 101 -2.26 -2.70 -17.33
N ALA A 102 -1.12 -2.07 -17.55
CA ALA A 102 -0.45 -2.00 -18.86
C ALA A 102 1.04 -1.76 -18.56
N PRO A 103 1.96 -2.30 -19.39
CA PRO A 103 3.40 -2.21 -19.11
C PRO A 103 3.93 -0.83 -18.76
N PRO A 104 3.46 0.28 -19.40
CA PRO A 104 3.96 1.61 -19.06
C PRO A 104 3.51 2.12 -17.68
N PHE A 105 2.45 1.56 -17.10
CA PHE A 105 1.80 2.14 -15.91
C PHE A 105 1.93 1.29 -14.66
N SER A 106 1.92 -0.01 -14.79
CA SER A 106 1.93 -0.91 -13.65
C SER A 106 2.39 -2.31 -14.06
N PRO A 107 3.01 -3.07 -13.16
CA PRO A 107 3.17 -4.51 -13.37
C PRO A 107 1.80 -5.18 -13.23
N VAL A 108 1.70 -6.46 -13.60
CA VAL A 108 0.44 -7.24 -13.49
C VAL A 108 -0.10 -7.19 -12.06
N TRP A 109 0.81 -7.34 -11.09
CA TRP A 109 0.48 -7.18 -9.66
C TRP A 109 1.00 -5.83 -9.19
N ASP A 110 0.08 -4.87 -9.01
CA ASP A 110 0.41 -3.56 -8.48
C ASP A 110 1.12 -3.70 -7.12
N PRO A 111 2.13 -2.88 -6.82
CA PRO A 111 2.81 -2.93 -5.53
C PRO A 111 1.88 -2.90 -4.32
N VAL A 112 0.76 -2.16 -4.39
CA VAL A 112 -0.25 -2.12 -3.32
C VAL A 112 -0.89 -3.49 -3.13
N LEU A 113 -1.20 -4.19 -4.22
CA LEU A 113 -1.77 -5.55 -4.15
C LEU A 113 -0.78 -6.56 -3.59
N VAL A 114 0.49 -6.43 -3.96
CA VAL A 114 1.56 -7.28 -3.41
C VAL A 114 1.66 -7.08 -1.89
N ALA A 115 1.63 -5.84 -1.44
CA ALA A 115 1.66 -5.53 -0.01
C ALA A 115 0.44 -6.11 0.71
N ALA A 116 -0.75 -5.97 0.15
CA ALA A 116 -1.97 -6.53 0.72
C ALA A 116 -1.89 -8.05 0.84
N LYS A 117 -1.36 -8.72 -0.17
CA LYS A 117 -1.16 -10.17 -0.15
C LYS A 117 -0.22 -10.60 0.98
N VAL A 118 0.90 -9.89 1.15
CA VAL A 118 1.88 -10.24 2.18
C VAL A 118 1.30 -10.01 3.58
N VAL A 119 0.62 -8.90 3.80
CA VAL A 119 -0.05 -8.63 5.10
C VAL A 119 -1.12 -9.68 5.37
N ASN A 120 -1.94 -9.99 4.37
CA ASN A 120 -2.99 -11.02 4.53
C ASN A 120 -2.39 -12.38 4.89
N GLY A 121 -1.26 -12.74 4.31
CA GLY A 121 -0.53 -13.97 4.63
C GLY A 121 0.05 -13.99 6.05
N SER A 122 0.21 -12.83 6.69
CA SER A 122 0.71 -12.70 8.08
C SER A 122 -0.41 -12.78 9.11
N LEU A 123 -1.66 -12.77 8.68
CA LEU A 123 -2.81 -12.88 9.59
C LEU A 123 -3.06 -14.34 9.98
N PRO A 124 -3.60 -14.59 11.21
CA PRO A 124 -3.95 -15.93 11.64
C PRO A 124 -5.04 -16.59 10.80
#